data_9c72ee3df111f9647003034bd7adaf7e
#
_entry.id   9c72ee3df111f9647003034bd7adaf7e
#
_cell.length_a   1.000
_cell.length_b   1.000
_cell.length_c   1.000
_cell.angle_alpha   90.00
_cell.angle_beta   90.00
_cell.angle_gamma   90.00
#
_symmetry.space_group_name_H-M   'P 1'
#
loop_
_entity.id
_entity.type
_entity.pdbx_description
1 polymer ?
#
loop_
_entity_poly.entity_id
_entity_poly.type
_entity_poly.pdbx_seq_one_letter_code
_entity_poly.pdbx_strand_id
1 'polypeptide(L)'
;DDVGRRQYVVRFKDLATGELLPDTITNASPNVVWADDNRTLLYIENDPETLLTVRVKSHVLGTPSSADKLVYEEEDDSFYMGIGRTRDDRFICIGVESTVSSETRYASAGNPSAFTVLATRERDVEYSADHLDGRWVIHTNAAGADGKPAANYKLMTAASGVSGIAPPV
;
A
#
# COMPACT_ATOMS: atom_id res chain seq x y z
N ASP A 1 -7.21 9.95 -16.69
CA ASP A 1 -6.08 10.60 -17.39
C ASP A 1 -6.46 10.76 -18.88
N ASP A 2 -6.81 11.97 -19.28
CA ASP A 2 -7.30 12.25 -20.63
C ASP A 2 -6.16 12.55 -21.63
N VAL A 3 -4.92 12.66 -21.13
CA VAL A 3 -3.76 13.07 -21.95
C VAL A 3 -2.60 12.07 -21.92
N GLY A 4 -2.75 10.95 -21.24
CA GLY A 4 -1.73 9.89 -21.17
C GLY A 4 -0.49 10.24 -20.35
N ARG A 5 -0.62 11.11 -19.34
CA ARG A 5 0.48 11.57 -18.47
C ARG A 5 0.58 10.83 -17.15
N ARG A 6 -0.20 9.78 -16.93
CA ARG A 6 -0.29 9.06 -15.66
C ARG A 6 -0.73 9.93 -14.47
N GLN A 7 -1.35 11.06 -14.73
CA GLN A 7 -1.98 11.93 -13.75
C GLN A 7 -3.48 11.70 -13.80
N TYR A 8 -3.99 11.02 -12.80
CA TYR A 8 -5.39 10.65 -12.77
C TYR A 8 -6.19 11.63 -11.92
N VAL A 9 -7.45 11.78 -12.30
CA VAL A 9 -8.46 12.44 -11.49
C VAL A 9 -9.42 11.38 -11.00
N VAL A 10 -9.48 11.19 -9.69
CA VAL A 10 -10.46 10.29 -9.07
C VAL A 10 -11.78 11.03 -8.92
N ARG A 11 -12.86 10.40 -9.37
CA ARG A 11 -14.24 10.87 -9.20
C ARG A 11 -15.08 9.73 -8.64
N PHE A 12 -16.09 10.08 -7.90
CA PHE A 12 -16.95 9.13 -7.24
C PHE A 12 -18.33 9.12 -7.89
N LYS A 13 -18.90 7.94 -8.06
CA LYS A 13 -20.23 7.76 -8.63
C LYS A 13 -21.06 6.91 -7.69
N ASP A 14 -22.23 7.40 -7.31
CA ASP A 14 -23.24 6.59 -6.64
C ASP A 14 -23.83 5.60 -7.63
N LEU A 15 -23.68 4.31 -7.35
CA LEU A 15 -24.16 3.25 -8.26
C LEU A 15 -25.67 3.04 -8.18
N ALA A 16 -26.32 3.46 -7.10
CA ALA A 16 -27.77 3.33 -6.95
C ALA A 16 -28.51 4.40 -7.75
N THR A 17 -28.00 5.63 -7.75
CA THR A 17 -28.59 6.77 -8.47
C THR A 17 -27.98 7.00 -9.84
N GLY A 18 -26.73 6.57 -10.04
CA GLY A 18 -25.95 6.86 -11.24
C GLY A 18 -25.34 8.27 -11.25
N GLU A 19 -25.49 9.06 -10.20
CA GLU A 19 -24.99 10.42 -10.10
C GLU A 19 -23.52 10.49 -9.70
N LEU A 20 -22.80 11.48 -10.21
CA LEU A 20 -21.46 11.81 -9.76
C LEU A 20 -21.52 12.60 -8.45
N LEU A 21 -20.74 12.18 -7.45
CA LEU A 21 -20.56 12.94 -6.23
C LEU A 21 -19.65 14.16 -6.48
N PRO A 22 -19.73 15.21 -5.66
CA PRO A 22 -18.91 16.42 -5.84
C PRO A 22 -17.42 16.21 -5.52
N ASP A 23 -17.08 15.14 -4.84
CA ASP A 23 -15.70 14.82 -4.42
C ASP A 23 -14.81 14.61 -5.64
N THR A 24 -13.61 15.20 -5.59
CA THR A 24 -12.63 15.09 -6.66
C THR A 24 -11.22 15.11 -6.08
N ILE A 25 -10.38 14.16 -6.49
CA ILE A 25 -8.97 14.08 -6.11
C ILE A 25 -8.14 14.19 -7.39
N THR A 26 -7.15 15.06 -7.40
CA THR A 26 -6.23 15.28 -8.54
C THR A 26 -4.85 14.71 -8.27
N ASN A 27 -4.02 14.57 -9.31
CA ASN A 27 -2.66 14.02 -9.25
C ASN A 27 -2.56 12.64 -8.59
N ALA A 28 -3.64 11.86 -8.68
CA ALA A 28 -3.66 10.53 -8.12
C ALA A 28 -2.99 9.51 -9.05
N SER A 29 -2.39 8.48 -8.45
CA SER A 29 -2.08 7.21 -9.10
C SER A 29 -3.39 6.46 -9.41
N PRO A 30 -3.39 5.50 -10.36
CA PRO A 30 -4.59 4.68 -10.61
C PRO A 30 -4.94 3.74 -9.44
N ASN A 31 -4.01 3.50 -8.51
CA ASN A 31 -4.25 2.66 -7.35
C ASN A 31 -5.02 3.39 -6.26
N VAL A 32 -6.17 2.87 -5.93
CA VAL A 32 -7.00 3.33 -4.82
C VAL A 32 -7.56 2.14 -4.05
N VAL A 33 -7.85 2.31 -2.77
CA VAL A 33 -8.41 1.25 -1.94
C VAL A 33 -9.41 1.81 -0.93
N TRP A 34 -10.57 1.15 -0.80
CA TRP A 34 -11.59 1.50 0.18
C TRP A 34 -11.31 0.86 1.53
N ALA A 35 -11.55 1.59 2.60
CA ALA A 35 -11.69 1.04 3.94
C ALA A 35 -13.06 0.35 4.12
N ASP A 36 -13.23 -0.42 5.19
CA ASP A 36 -14.47 -1.18 5.46
C ASP A 36 -15.66 -0.27 5.84
N ASP A 37 -15.41 0.99 6.16
CA ASP A 37 -16.46 1.98 6.48
C ASP A 37 -17.23 2.44 5.24
N ASN A 38 -16.82 2.04 4.03
CA ASN A 38 -17.38 2.48 2.74
C ASN A 38 -17.42 4.01 2.55
N ARG A 39 -16.59 4.74 3.26
CA ARG A 39 -16.50 6.20 3.22
C ARG A 39 -15.08 6.70 3.08
N THR A 40 -14.12 5.96 3.59
CA THR A 40 -12.70 6.31 3.54
C THR A 40 -12.01 5.62 2.37
N LEU A 41 -11.46 6.42 1.47
CA LEU A 41 -10.64 5.97 0.35
C LEU A 41 -9.18 6.30 0.64
N LEU A 42 -8.28 5.32 0.51
CA LEU A 42 -6.85 5.59 0.45
C LEU A 42 -6.43 5.67 -1.01
N TYR A 43 -5.54 6.60 -1.30
CA TYR A 43 -4.99 6.82 -2.64
C TYR A 43 -3.53 7.26 -2.56
N ILE A 44 -2.83 7.10 -3.68
CA ILE A 44 -1.46 7.58 -3.83
C ILE A 44 -1.49 8.91 -4.60
N GLU A 45 -0.87 9.93 -4.02
CA GLU A 45 -0.59 11.20 -4.68
C GLU A 45 0.77 11.10 -5.39
N ASN A 46 0.77 11.48 -6.65
CA ASN A 46 2.00 11.59 -7.44
C ASN A 46 2.55 13.02 -7.37
N ASP A 47 3.85 13.14 -7.41
CA ASP A 47 4.49 14.41 -7.70
C ASP A 47 4.08 14.89 -9.11
N PRO A 48 3.62 16.13 -9.29
CA PRO A 48 3.09 16.59 -10.57
C PRO A 48 4.15 16.77 -11.66
N GLU A 49 5.45 16.88 -11.30
CA GLU A 49 6.55 17.09 -12.23
C GLU A 49 7.27 15.78 -12.57
N THR A 50 7.65 15.02 -11.54
CA THR A 50 8.40 13.77 -11.69
C THR A 50 7.50 12.56 -11.94
N LEU A 51 6.22 12.65 -11.59
CA LEU A 51 5.22 11.58 -11.60
C LEU A 51 5.53 10.41 -10.66
N LEU A 52 6.48 10.60 -9.76
CA LEU A 52 6.78 9.61 -8.73
C LEU A 52 5.64 9.53 -7.70
N THR A 53 5.44 8.36 -7.16
CA THR A 53 4.51 8.14 -6.06
C THR A 53 5.13 8.65 -4.77
N VAL A 54 4.60 9.74 -4.21
CA VAL A 54 5.26 10.41 -3.08
C VAL A 54 4.49 10.31 -1.77
N ARG A 55 3.13 10.26 -1.82
CA ARG A 55 2.32 10.23 -0.60
C ARG A 55 1.16 9.27 -0.72
N VAL A 56 0.89 8.57 0.37
CA VAL A 56 -0.41 7.91 0.56
C VAL A 56 -1.26 8.81 1.44
N LYS A 57 -2.46 9.11 0.96
CA LYS A 57 -3.44 9.94 1.66
C LYS A 57 -4.75 9.20 1.86
N SER A 58 -5.55 9.64 2.82
CA SER A 58 -6.90 9.16 3.04
C SER A 58 -7.92 10.29 2.84
N HIS A 59 -8.90 10.04 2.00
CA HIS A 59 -10.03 10.90 1.71
C HIS A 59 -11.30 10.34 2.34
N VAL A 60 -12.11 11.19 2.94
CA VAL A 60 -13.43 10.81 3.46
C VAL A 60 -14.49 11.41 2.56
N LEU A 61 -15.35 10.58 1.99
CA LEU A 61 -16.45 11.04 1.12
C LEU A 61 -17.26 12.15 1.76
N GLY A 62 -17.54 13.19 0.99
CA GLY A 62 -18.27 14.38 1.41
C GLY A 62 -17.38 15.45 2.04
N THR A 63 -16.06 15.30 2.02
CA THR A 63 -15.10 16.32 2.48
C THR A 63 -14.27 16.86 1.30
N PRO A 64 -13.78 18.11 1.37
CA PRO A 64 -12.88 18.61 0.33
C PRO A 64 -11.52 17.89 0.40
N SER A 65 -10.87 17.64 -0.75
CA SER A 65 -9.54 16.99 -0.80
C SER A 65 -8.44 17.76 -0.07
N SER A 66 -8.63 19.05 0.22
CA SER A 66 -7.74 19.83 1.08
C SER A 66 -7.77 19.39 2.56
N ALA A 67 -8.78 18.62 2.97
CA ALA A 67 -8.90 18.05 4.31
C ALA A 67 -8.34 16.63 4.41
N ASP A 68 -7.82 16.08 3.30
CA ASP A 68 -7.28 14.73 3.25
C ASP A 68 -6.07 14.59 4.17
N LYS A 69 -5.99 13.46 4.85
CA LYS A 69 -4.92 13.20 5.82
C LYS A 69 -3.76 12.49 5.16
N LEU A 70 -2.57 12.94 5.47
CA LEU A 70 -1.34 12.21 5.15
C LEU A 70 -1.29 10.92 5.98
N VAL A 71 -1.10 9.79 5.30
CA VAL A 71 -0.95 8.46 5.91
C VAL A 71 0.50 8.04 5.90
N TYR A 72 1.17 8.23 4.78
CA TYR A 72 2.59 7.91 4.62
C TYR A 72 3.21 8.81 3.54
N GLU A 73 4.46 9.19 3.73
CA GLU A 73 5.27 9.90 2.75
C GLU A 73 6.58 9.16 2.52
N GLU A 74 6.94 8.96 1.25
CA GLU A 74 8.23 8.41 0.85
C GLU A 74 9.11 9.57 0.36
N GLU A 75 10.24 9.75 1.04
CA GLU A 75 11.20 10.82 0.73
C GLU A 75 12.33 10.36 -0.21
N ASP A 76 12.52 9.05 -0.34
CA ASP A 76 13.55 8.46 -1.21
C ASP A 76 12.94 8.21 -2.61
N ASP A 77 13.39 8.97 -3.60
CA ASP A 77 12.93 8.93 -4.98
C ASP A 77 13.31 7.64 -5.73
N SER A 78 14.13 6.79 -5.13
CA SER A 78 14.44 5.45 -5.66
C SER A 78 13.34 4.42 -5.39
N PHE A 79 12.33 4.76 -4.55
CA PHE A 79 11.24 3.88 -4.20
C PHE A 79 9.92 4.26 -4.90
N TYR A 80 9.17 3.25 -5.25
CA TYR A 80 7.81 3.36 -5.78
C TYR A 80 6.82 2.77 -4.78
N MET A 81 5.63 3.35 -4.73
CA MET A 81 4.58 2.88 -3.83
C MET A 81 3.41 2.26 -4.57
N GLY A 82 2.84 1.23 -3.97
CA GLY A 82 1.55 0.64 -4.33
C GLY A 82 0.66 0.51 -3.09
N ILE A 83 -0.65 0.52 -3.28
CA ILE A 83 -1.61 0.23 -2.20
C ILE A 83 -2.57 -0.86 -2.64
N GLY A 84 -3.04 -1.66 -1.70
CA GLY A 84 -3.98 -2.74 -1.96
C GLY A 84 -4.54 -3.35 -0.68
N ARG A 85 -5.44 -4.31 -0.85
CA ARG A 85 -5.95 -5.12 0.27
C ARG A 85 -5.30 -6.49 0.24
N THR A 86 -5.18 -7.10 1.40
CA THR A 86 -4.82 -8.52 1.52
C THR A 86 -5.93 -9.41 0.97
N ARG A 87 -5.58 -10.62 0.58
CA ARG A 87 -6.50 -11.58 -0.05
C ARG A 87 -7.70 -11.93 0.83
N ASP A 88 -7.54 -11.86 2.14
CA ASP A 88 -8.64 -12.09 3.10
C ASP A 88 -9.34 -10.80 3.53
N ASP A 89 -9.07 -9.68 2.85
CA ASP A 89 -9.65 -8.35 3.07
C ASP A 89 -9.44 -7.74 4.47
N ARG A 90 -8.60 -8.33 5.32
CA ARG A 90 -8.42 -7.87 6.71
C ARG A 90 -7.53 -6.63 6.83
N PHE A 91 -6.58 -6.47 5.92
CA PHE A 91 -5.61 -5.38 5.98
C PHE A 91 -5.55 -4.60 4.67
N ILE A 92 -5.24 -3.32 4.80
CA ILE A 92 -4.79 -2.46 3.72
C ILE A 92 -3.26 -2.39 3.83
N CYS A 93 -2.57 -2.62 2.72
CA CYS A 93 -1.13 -2.61 2.63
C CYS A 93 -0.62 -1.46 1.78
N ILE A 94 0.50 -0.86 2.19
CA ILE A 94 1.34 0.03 1.39
C ILE A 94 2.61 -0.75 1.10
N GLY A 95 2.82 -1.12 -0.17
CA GLY A 95 4.08 -1.66 -0.65
C GLY A 95 5.00 -0.51 -1.06
N VAL A 96 6.25 -0.57 -0.65
CA VAL A 96 7.29 0.40 -0.97
C VAL A 96 8.48 -0.38 -1.52
N GLU A 97 8.80 -0.20 -2.80
CA GLU A 97 9.72 -1.07 -3.53
C GLU A 97 10.73 -0.26 -4.34
N SER A 98 11.97 -0.68 -4.28
CA SER A 98 13.04 -0.27 -5.20
C SER A 98 13.50 -1.46 -6.05
N THR A 99 14.56 -1.29 -6.83
CA THR A 99 15.14 -2.39 -7.61
C THR A 99 15.84 -3.46 -6.78
N VAL A 100 16.11 -3.20 -5.50
CA VAL A 100 16.93 -4.08 -4.65
C VAL A 100 16.41 -4.23 -3.22
N SER A 101 15.29 -3.63 -2.89
CA SER A 101 14.70 -3.76 -1.54
C SER A 101 13.21 -3.47 -1.53
N SER A 102 12.53 -4.05 -0.55
CA SER A 102 11.08 -3.89 -0.35
C SER A 102 10.74 -3.62 1.10
N GLU A 103 9.64 -2.90 1.31
CA GLU A 103 9.00 -2.73 2.61
C GLU A 103 7.48 -2.84 2.44
N THR A 104 6.81 -3.49 3.36
CA THR A 104 5.35 -3.51 3.43
C THR A 104 4.90 -2.91 4.74
N ARG A 105 4.01 -1.93 4.65
CA ARG A 105 3.27 -1.38 5.79
C ARG A 105 1.84 -1.85 5.72
N TYR A 106 1.22 -2.14 6.86
CA TYR A 106 -0.16 -2.62 6.90
C TYR A 106 -0.95 -1.99 8.03
N ALA A 107 -2.25 -1.85 7.83
CA ALA A 107 -3.21 -1.44 8.84
C ALA A 107 -4.50 -2.24 8.69
N SER A 108 -5.29 -2.33 9.75
CA SER A 108 -6.63 -2.93 9.66
C SER A 108 -7.49 -2.22 8.62
N ALA A 109 -8.16 -2.96 7.76
CA ALA A 109 -9.06 -2.40 6.77
C ALA A 109 -10.27 -1.69 7.39
N GLY A 110 -10.66 -2.08 8.62
CA GLY A 110 -11.70 -1.41 9.40
C GLY A 110 -11.26 -0.08 10.03
N ASN A 111 -9.96 0.15 10.17
CA ASN A 111 -9.41 1.41 10.69
C ASN A 111 -7.98 1.64 10.15
N PRO A 112 -7.82 2.15 8.94
CA PRO A 112 -6.51 2.35 8.31
C PRO A 112 -5.84 3.66 8.74
N SER A 113 -5.86 3.98 10.03
CA SER A 113 -5.29 5.22 10.58
C SER A 113 -3.87 5.07 11.11
N ALA A 114 -3.43 3.83 11.38
CA ALA A 114 -2.11 3.54 11.95
C ALA A 114 -1.48 2.34 11.22
N PHE A 115 -0.49 2.61 10.39
CA PHE A 115 0.23 1.59 9.66
C PHE A 115 1.45 1.08 10.44
N THR A 116 1.58 -0.24 10.49
CA THR A 116 2.71 -0.95 11.09
C THR A 116 3.60 -1.51 9.98
N VAL A 117 4.91 -1.42 10.14
CA VAL A 117 5.86 -2.04 9.21
C VAL A 117 5.87 -3.55 9.45
N LEU A 118 5.66 -4.35 8.41
CA LEU A 118 5.76 -5.81 8.47
C LEU A 118 7.22 -6.24 8.61
N ALA A 119 8.08 -5.74 7.73
CA ALA A 119 9.52 -5.84 7.83
C ALA A 119 10.15 -4.57 7.25
N THR A 120 11.13 -4.02 7.95
CA THR A 120 11.87 -2.84 7.48
C THR A 120 12.67 -3.19 6.24
N ARG A 121 12.80 -2.22 5.34
CA ARG A 121 13.64 -2.39 4.15
C ARG A 121 15.09 -2.65 4.54
N GLU A 122 15.69 -3.59 3.86
CA GLU A 122 17.10 -3.93 3.94
C GLU A 122 17.65 -4.04 2.54
N ARG A 123 18.86 -3.51 2.31
CA ARG A 123 19.49 -3.58 0.99
C ARG A 123 19.69 -5.02 0.55
N ASP A 124 19.37 -5.32 -0.70
CA ASP A 124 19.46 -6.63 -1.34
C ASP A 124 18.46 -7.67 -0.77
N VAL A 125 17.49 -7.20 0.04
CA VAL A 125 16.38 -8.02 0.53
C VAL A 125 15.08 -7.54 -0.10
N GLU A 126 14.48 -8.41 -0.89
CA GLU A 126 13.20 -8.19 -1.54
C GLU A 126 12.17 -9.14 -0.97
N TYR A 127 10.95 -8.64 -0.78
CA TYR A 127 9.82 -9.49 -0.41
C TYR A 127 8.49 -8.92 -0.88
N SER A 128 7.56 -9.82 -1.10
CA SER A 128 6.13 -9.51 -1.20
C SER A 128 5.38 -10.29 -0.13
N ALA A 129 4.31 -9.74 0.37
CA ALA A 129 3.53 -10.35 1.44
C ALA A 129 2.04 -10.26 1.16
N ASP A 130 1.32 -11.31 1.53
CA ASP A 130 -0.14 -11.32 1.57
C ASP A 130 -0.62 -11.96 2.88
N HIS A 131 -1.81 -11.65 3.31
CA HIS A 131 -2.39 -12.21 4.52
C HIS A 131 -3.53 -13.16 4.18
N LEU A 132 -3.46 -14.36 4.76
CA LEU A 132 -4.45 -15.42 4.56
C LEU A 132 -4.48 -16.35 5.76
N ASP A 133 -5.67 -16.78 6.17
CA ASP A 133 -5.86 -17.75 7.26
C ASP A 133 -5.15 -17.38 8.57
N GLY A 134 -5.17 -16.07 8.90
CA GLY A 134 -4.61 -15.56 10.16
C GLY A 134 -3.09 -15.45 10.22
N ARG A 135 -2.41 -15.51 9.08
CA ARG A 135 -0.96 -15.39 8.96
C ARG A 135 -0.54 -14.63 7.71
N TRP A 136 0.61 -14.03 7.78
CA TRP A 136 1.30 -13.51 6.61
C TRP A 136 1.98 -14.66 5.86
N VAL A 137 1.82 -14.67 4.55
CA VAL A 137 2.58 -15.50 3.61
C VAL A 137 3.52 -14.56 2.86
N ILE A 138 4.81 -14.83 2.93
CA ILE A 138 5.86 -13.92 2.49
C ILE A 138 6.74 -14.66 1.50
N HIS A 139 6.87 -14.10 0.31
CA HIS A 139 7.78 -14.56 -0.73
C HIS A 139 9.01 -13.65 -0.73
N THR A 140 10.21 -14.18 -0.48
CA THR A 140 11.40 -13.37 -0.22
C THR A 140 12.70 -14.08 -0.59
N ASN A 141 13.73 -13.27 -0.90
CA ASN A 141 15.12 -13.72 -1.02
C ASN A 141 15.93 -13.62 0.29
N ALA A 142 15.31 -13.18 1.40
CA ALA A 142 15.97 -13.03 2.69
C ALA A 142 16.72 -14.29 3.14
N ALA A 143 17.73 -14.13 3.96
CA ALA A 143 18.50 -15.27 4.49
C ALA A 143 17.61 -16.24 5.28
N GLY A 144 17.93 -17.52 5.20
CA GLY A 144 17.33 -18.56 6.01
C GLY A 144 17.99 -18.69 7.39
N ALA A 145 17.61 -19.72 8.14
CA ALA A 145 18.23 -20.07 9.40
C ALA A 145 19.73 -20.41 9.26
N ASP A 146 20.16 -20.79 8.07
CA ASP A 146 21.57 -21.06 7.71
C ASP A 146 22.36 -19.77 7.38
N GLY A 147 21.73 -18.60 7.46
CA GLY A 147 22.32 -17.31 7.15
C GLY A 147 22.57 -17.05 5.67
N LYS A 148 22.09 -17.91 4.76
CA LYS A 148 22.30 -17.75 3.31
C LYS A 148 21.07 -17.13 2.65
N PRO A 149 21.26 -16.13 1.76
CA PRO A 149 20.18 -15.60 0.95
C PRO A 149 19.57 -16.70 0.05
N ALA A 150 18.28 -16.62 -0.17
CA ALA A 150 17.56 -17.52 -1.07
C ALA A 150 17.58 -16.94 -2.49
N ALA A 151 18.61 -17.27 -3.28
CA ALA A 151 18.80 -16.74 -4.64
C ALA A 151 17.59 -16.93 -5.58
N ASN A 152 16.79 -17.97 -5.36
CA ASN A 152 15.57 -18.25 -6.14
C ASN A 152 14.29 -17.98 -5.32
N TYR A 153 14.39 -17.15 -4.29
CA TYR A 153 13.32 -16.86 -3.33
C TYR A 153 12.79 -18.11 -2.59
N LYS A 154 12.04 -17.86 -1.57
CA LYS A 154 11.37 -18.87 -0.74
C LYS A 154 10.07 -18.33 -0.16
N LEU A 155 9.22 -19.20 0.31
CA LEU A 155 8.06 -18.83 1.10
C LEU A 155 8.40 -18.89 2.59
N MET A 156 7.96 -17.87 3.30
CA MET A 156 8.00 -17.75 4.76
C MET A 156 6.62 -17.40 5.29
N THR A 157 6.40 -17.60 6.57
CA THR A 157 5.15 -17.18 7.23
C THR A 157 5.47 -16.41 8.50
N ALA A 158 4.59 -15.46 8.84
CA ALA A 158 4.62 -14.76 10.12
C ALA A 158 3.20 -14.70 10.70
N ALA A 159 3.09 -14.79 12.03
CA ALA A 159 1.79 -14.62 12.69
C ALA A 159 1.26 -13.18 12.53
N SER A 160 -0.07 -13.02 12.50
CA SER A 160 -0.68 -11.70 12.55
C SER A 160 -0.26 -10.97 13.83
N GLY A 161 0.11 -9.67 13.70
CA GLY A 161 0.53 -8.84 14.83
C GLY A 161 2.01 -8.95 15.22
N VAL A 162 2.81 -9.73 14.48
CA VAL A 162 4.27 -9.77 14.65
C VAL A 162 4.91 -8.86 13.61
N SER A 163 5.72 -7.91 14.06
CA SER A 163 6.61 -7.14 13.20
C SER A 163 7.90 -7.93 12.97
N GLY A 164 8.34 -7.97 11.71
CA GLY A 164 9.55 -8.67 11.30
C GLY A 164 9.27 -10.04 10.64
N ILE A 165 10.12 -10.39 9.68
CA ILE A 165 10.10 -11.68 9.00
C ILE A 165 10.92 -12.64 9.85
N ALA A 166 10.26 -13.50 10.61
CA ALA A 166 10.92 -14.61 11.27
C ALA A 166 11.03 -15.82 10.32
N PRO A 167 12.12 -16.58 10.35
CA PRO A 167 12.18 -17.84 9.61
C PRO A 167 11.03 -18.77 10.05
N PRO A 168 10.50 -19.60 9.13
CA PRO A 168 9.45 -20.55 9.47
C PRO A 168 9.97 -21.52 10.55
N VAL A 169 9.15 -21.75 11.57
CA VAL A 169 9.38 -22.78 12.60
C VAL A 169 8.99 -24.12 12.01
#